data_0149f8d9c398850f35ec7d82c56cbb9c
#
_entry.id   0149f8d9c398850f35ec7d82c56cbb9c
#
_cell.length_a   1.000
_cell.length_b   1.000
_cell.length_c   1.000
_cell.angle_alpha   90.00
_cell.angle_beta   90.00
_cell.angle_gamma   90.00
#
_symmetry.space_group_name_H-M   'P 1'
#
loop_
_entity.id
_entity.type
_entity.pdbx_description
1 polymer ?
#
loop_
_entity_poly.entity_id
_entity_poly.type
_entity_poly.pdbx_seq_one_letter_code
_entity_poly.pdbx_strand_id
1 'polypeptide(L)'
;NFQSPFEARTFNDFWRRWHISMTSWFRDYVYFSLGGSRCAPWRHYLNIVIVFVCSGLWHGAVWRYLAWGLFTGILAAFGVMTAKLRRRINRWNPLYRMGWFKALWQTIVTDGLFCLTLVFFASAIYNTDPFAVYGSLLQGWDGLSGSWAQVSNLIYSSGIDGRLPVVLLFGCF
;
A
#
# COMPACT_ATOMS: atom_id res chain seq x y z
N ASN A 1 1.86 17.29 5.51
CA ASN A 1 2.33 15.94 5.76
C ASN A 1 1.92 14.95 4.64
N PHE A 2 1.04 15.41 3.74
CA PHE A 2 0.55 14.67 2.57
C PHE A 2 0.63 15.57 1.33
N GLN A 3 1.08 15.02 0.19
CA GLN A 3 1.21 15.75 -1.08
C GLN A 3 0.56 14.95 -2.22
N SER A 4 -0.77 14.98 -2.32
CA SER A 4 -1.56 14.24 -3.33
C SER A 4 -1.07 12.79 -3.52
N PRO A 5 -1.07 11.95 -2.49
CA PRO A 5 -0.50 10.60 -2.58
C PRO A 5 -1.22 9.72 -3.62
N PHE A 6 -2.52 9.92 -3.83
CA PHE A 6 -3.33 9.19 -4.81
C PHE A 6 -3.07 9.59 -6.27
N GLU A 7 -2.21 10.57 -6.53
CA GLU A 7 -1.69 10.87 -7.88
C GLU A 7 -0.34 10.17 -8.15
N ALA A 8 0.15 9.39 -7.21
CA ALA A 8 1.43 8.70 -7.33
C ALA A 8 1.40 7.65 -8.44
N ARG A 9 2.45 7.63 -9.26
CA ARG A 9 2.57 6.69 -10.39
C ARG A 9 3.37 5.44 -10.06
N THR A 10 3.90 5.35 -8.85
CA THR A 10 4.63 4.18 -8.34
C THR A 10 4.41 4.04 -6.84
N PHE A 11 4.45 2.82 -6.35
CA PHE A 11 4.29 2.54 -4.93
C PHE A 11 5.32 3.26 -4.05
N ASN A 12 6.56 3.42 -4.53
CA ASN A 12 7.58 4.18 -3.81
C ASN A 12 7.35 5.69 -3.85
N ASP A 13 6.75 6.23 -4.94
CA ASP A 13 6.35 7.63 -5.03
C ASP A 13 5.18 7.93 -4.09
N PHE A 14 4.25 6.97 -3.95
CA PHE A 14 3.15 7.04 -2.98
C PHE A 14 3.68 7.30 -1.56
N TRP A 15 4.63 6.49 -1.08
CA TRP A 15 5.20 6.63 0.26
C TRP A 15 6.04 7.89 0.45
N ARG A 16 6.55 8.51 -0.60
CA ARG A 16 7.19 9.83 -0.52
C ARG A 16 6.20 10.95 -0.29
N ARG A 17 4.94 10.75 -0.66
CA ARG A 17 3.85 11.72 -0.57
C ARG A 17 2.95 11.47 0.64
N TRP A 18 2.99 10.26 1.18
CA TRP A 18 2.21 9.80 2.32
C TRP A 18 3.00 9.96 3.60
N HIS A 19 2.40 10.64 4.59
CA HIS A 19 2.96 10.83 5.94
C HIS A 19 4.45 11.23 5.93
N ILE A 20 4.76 12.33 5.26
CA ILE A 20 6.12 12.75 4.86
C ILE A 20 7.06 12.84 6.07
N SER A 21 6.59 13.40 7.20
CA SER A 21 7.42 13.52 8.41
C SER A 21 7.85 12.15 8.95
N MET A 22 6.94 11.20 9.06
CA MET A 22 7.22 9.85 9.51
C MET A 22 8.13 9.11 8.53
N THR A 23 7.81 9.17 7.25
CA THR A 23 8.61 8.54 6.18
C THR A 23 10.05 9.10 6.15
N SER A 24 10.20 10.42 6.34
CA SER A 24 11.52 11.06 6.45
C SER A 24 12.28 10.59 7.70
N TRP A 25 11.62 10.47 8.84
CA TRP A 25 12.22 9.98 10.06
C TRP A 25 12.74 8.54 9.90
N PHE A 26 11.92 7.62 9.39
CA PHE A 26 12.36 6.24 9.14
C PHE A 26 13.49 6.16 8.12
N ARG A 27 13.46 7.01 7.08
CA ARG A 27 14.56 7.09 6.12
C ARG A 27 15.85 7.54 6.78
N ASP A 28 15.82 8.59 7.58
CA ASP A 28 17.02 9.23 8.11
C ASP A 28 17.62 8.40 9.27
N TYR A 29 16.79 7.83 10.13
CA TYR A 29 17.24 7.13 11.34
C TYR A 29 17.31 5.59 11.18
N VAL A 30 16.55 4.97 10.30
CA VAL A 30 16.58 3.53 10.10
C VAL A 30 17.27 3.16 8.79
N TYR A 31 16.75 3.68 7.65
CA TYR A 31 17.26 3.27 6.34
C TYR A 31 18.73 3.65 6.12
N PHE A 32 19.14 4.87 6.45
CA PHE A 32 20.52 5.30 6.27
C PHE A 32 21.47 4.64 7.27
N SER A 33 21.07 4.36 8.50
CA SER A 33 21.88 3.62 9.47
C SER A 33 22.14 2.16 9.05
N LEU A 34 21.26 1.56 8.25
CA LEU A 34 21.44 0.24 7.65
C LEU A 34 22.31 0.25 6.38
N GLY A 35 22.86 1.43 5.99
CA GLY A 35 23.69 1.62 4.79
C GLY A 35 22.91 2.15 3.58
N GLY A 36 21.61 2.36 3.68
CA GLY A 36 20.77 2.94 2.63
C GLY A 36 20.80 2.13 1.33
N SER A 37 21.01 2.83 0.21
CA SER A 37 21.18 2.22 -1.13
C SER A 37 22.65 2.01 -1.50
N ARG A 38 23.62 2.40 -0.65
CA ARG A 38 25.06 2.29 -0.92
C ARG A 38 25.62 0.93 -0.46
N CYS A 39 24.88 -0.15 -0.69
CA CYS A 39 25.22 -1.50 -0.30
C CYS A 39 24.88 -2.49 -1.42
N ALA A 40 25.18 -3.77 -1.23
CA ALA A 40 24.81 -4.81 -2.19
C ALA A 40 23.29 -4.79 -2.50
N PRO A 41 22.87 -5.08 -3.73
CA PRO A 41 21.46 -4.94 -4.13
C PRO A 41 20.47 -5.69 -3.23
N TRP A 42 20.81 -6.91 -2.81
CA TRP A 42 19.95 -7.70 -1.91
C TRP A 42 19.77 -7.02 -0.55
N ARG A 43 20.85 -6.40 -0.03
CA ARG A 43 20.81 -5.68 1.24
C ARG A 43 20.01 -4.40 1.13
N HIS A 44 20.06 -3.70 -0.01
CA HIS A 44 19.21 -2.55 -0.28
C HIS A 44 17.71 -2.92 -0.21
N TYR A 45 17.31 -4.05 -0.81
CA TYR A 45 15.92 -4.52 -0.73
C TYR A 45 15.53 -4.91 0.69
N LEU A 46 16.42 -5.58 1.41
CA LEU A 46 16.21 -5.93 2.82
C LEU A 46 16.06 -4.67 3.70
N ASN A 47 16.88 -3.64 3.48
CA ASN A 47 16.78 -2.38 4.22
C ASN A 47 15.39 -1.73 4.03
N ILE A 48 14.82 -1.78 2.81
CA ILE A 48 13.46 -1.29 2.54
C ILE A 48 12.44 -2.09 3.37
N VAL A 49 12.51 -3.41 3.36
CA VAL A 49 11.60 -4.28 4.12
C VAL A 49 11.69 -3.99 5.62
N ILE A 50 12.91 -3.87 6.17
CA ILE A 50 13.13 -3.56 7.59
C ILE A 50 12.47 -2.24 7.97
N VAL A 51 12.61 -1.20 7.16
CA VAL A 51 11.97 0.11 7.41
C VAL A 51 10.45 -0.02 7.55
N PHE A 52 9.80 -0.75 6.65
CA PHE A 52 8.35 -0.96 6.73
C PHE A 52 7.93 -1.85 7.89
N VAL A 53 8.72 -2.86 8.23
CA VAL A 53 8.49 -3.69 9.42
C VAL A 53 8.59 -2.83 10.69
N CYS A 54 9.60 -1.97 10.81
CA CYS A 54 9.73 -1.01 11.91
C CYS A 54 8.53 -0.04 11.95
N SER A 55 8.05 0.41 10.78
CA SER A 55 6.85 1.24 10.69
C SER A 55 5.60 0.49 11.19
N GLY A 56 5.46 -0.80 10.86
CA GLY A 56 4.39 -1.63 11.38
C GLY A 56 4.43 -1.77 12.89
N LEU A 57 5.60 -2.04 13.47
CA LEU A 57 5.79 -2.11 14.92
C LEU A 57 5.50 -0.77 15.63
N TRP A 58 5.79 0.34 14.98
CA TRP A 58 5.49 1.67 15.51
C TRP A 58 3.97 1.90 15.66
N HIS A 59 3.14 1.33 14.78
CA HIS A 59 1.69 1.38 14.90
C HIS A 59 1.13 0.51 16.03
N GLY A 60 1.86 -0.52 16.46
CA GLY A 60 1.47 -1.37 17.59
C GLY A 60 2.11 -2.75 17.54
N ALA A 61 2.21 -3.39 18.70
CA ALA A 61 2.81 -4.72 18.87
C ALA A 61 1.84 -5.87 18.55
N VAL A 62 0.95 -5.67 17.57
CA VAL A 62 0.01 -6.70 17.09
C VAL A 62 0.55 -7.30 15.80
N TRP A 63 0.46 -8.64 15.66
CA TRP A 63 1.00 -9.35 14.50
C TRP A 63 0.48 -8.81 13.14
N ARG A 64 -0.73 -8.28 13.10
CA ARG A 64 -1.37 -7.73 11.89
C ARG A 64 -0.66 -6.47 11.39
N TYR A 65 -0.18 -5.59 12.29
CA TYR A 65 0.65 -4.45 11.92
C TYR A 65 2.01 -4.88 11.40
N LEU A 66 2.59 -5.92 12.00
CA LEU A 66 3.83 -6.51 11.53
C LEU A 66 3.68 -7.12 10.13
N ALA A 67 2.59 -7.85 9.91
CA ALA A 67 2.24 -8.42 8.62
C ALA A 67 2.00 -7.33 7.56
N TRP A 68 1.29 -6.25 7.93
CA TRP A 68 1.13 -5.07 7.08
C TRP A 68 2.47 -4.46 6.68
N GLY A 69 3.35 -4.22 7.63
CA GLY A 69 4.68 -3.67 7.38
C GLY A 69 5.52 -4.57 6.48
N LEU A 70 5.54 -5.88 6.75
CA LEU A 70 6.25 -6.88 5.95
C LEU A 70 5.72 -6.91 4.51
N PHE A 71 4.40 -7.00 4.33
CA PHE A 71 3.77 -7.06 3.01
C PHE A 71 4.03 -5.77 2.21
N THR A 72 3.85 -4.61 2.84
CA THR A 72 4.13 -3.31 2.24
C THR A 72 5.60 -3.17 1.86
N GLY A 73 6.51 -3.60 2.73
CA GLY A 73 7.95 -3.58 2.49
C GLY A 73 8.37 -4.47 1.33
N ILE A 74 7.80 -5.67 1.21
CA ILE A 74 8.03 -6.58 0.08
C ILE A 74 7.56 -5.94 -1.22
N LEU A 75 6.37 -5.35 -1.26
CA LEU A 75 5.87 -4.67 -2.45
C LEU A 75 6.74 -3.48 -2.85
N ALA A 76 7.20 -2.69 -1.88
CA ALA A 76 8.10 -1.55 -2.13
C ALA A 76 9.46 -2.03 -2.69
N ALA A 77 10.06 -3.05 -2.10
CA ALA A 77 11.31 -3.65 -2.55
C ALA A 77 11.17 -4.27 -3.96
N PHE A 78 10.08 -5.00 -4.21
CA PHE A 78 9.75 -5.54 -5.53
C PHE A 78 9.57 -4.44 -6.57
N GLY A 79 8.95 -3.32 -6.19
CA GLY A 79 8.80 -2.15 -7.02
C GLY A 79 10.15 -1.56 -7.48
N VAL A 80 11.15 -1.53 -6.60
CA VAL A 80 12.52 -1.10 -6.93
C VAL A 80 13.22 -2.15 -7.79
N MET A 81 13.17 -3.41 -7.42
CA MET A 81 13.82 -4.53 -8.11
C MET A 81 13.37 -4.62 -9.57
N THR A 82 12.08 -4.52 -9.82
CA THR A 82 11.49 -4.65 -11.16
C THR A 82 11.49 -3.38 -11.99
N ALA A 83 11.96 -2.26 -11.46
CA ALA A 83 11.87 -0.94 -12.12
C ALA A 83 12.56 -0.89 -13.50
N LYS A 84 13.71 -1.57 -13.65
CA LYS A 84 14.44 -1.65 -14.95
C LYS A 84 13.66 -2.49 -15.96
N LEU A 85 13.14 -3.64 -15.55
CA LEU A 85 12.35 -4.55 -16.39
C LEU A 85 11.06 -3.88 -16.85
N ARG A 86 10.29 -3.26 -15.93
CA ARG A 86 9.07 -2.50 -16.26
C ARG A 86 9.33 -1.39 -17.27
N ARG A 87 10.42 -0.65 -17.12
CA ARG A 87 10.82 0.38 -18.10
C ARG A 87 11.08 -0.20 -19.48
N ARG A 88 11.69 -1.39 -19.56
CA ARG A 88 11.95 -2.09 -20.82
C ARG A 88 10.65 -2.56 -21.47
N ILE A 89 9.78 -3.23 -20.72
CA ILE A 89 8.47 -3.72 -21.20
C ILE A 89 7.58 -2.55 -21.65
N ASN A 90 7.53 -1.48 -20.87
CA ASN A 90 6.68 -0.31 -21.17
C ASN A 90 7.09 0.41 -22.47
N ARG A 91 8.34 0.29 -22.91
CA ARG A 91 8.78 0.82 -24.21
C ARG A 91 8.16 0.08 -25.40
N TRP A 92 7.83 -1.19 -25.24
CA TRP A 92 7.26 -2.04 -26.31
C TRP A 92 5.73 -1.96 -26.35
N ASN A 93 5.07 -1.49 -25.30
CA ASN A 93 3.61 -1.41 -25.24
C ASN A 93 3.12 -0.11 -25.88
N PRO A 94 2.34 -0.20 -27.02
CA PRO A 94 1.85 0.98 -27.73
C PRO A 94 0.91 1.84 -26.88
N LEU A 95 0.14 1.26 -25.96
CA LEU A 95 -0.77 1.99 -25.06
C LEU A 95 0.00 2.92 -24.11
N TYR A 96 1.22 2.58 -23.75
CA TYR A 96 2.09 3.40 -22.89
C TYR A 96 2.68 4.63 -23.62
N ARG A 97 2.53 4.73 -24.95
CA ARG A 97 2.84 5.95 -25.72
C ARG A 97 1.80 7.05 -25.44
N MET A 98 0.56 6.66 -25.09
CA MET A 98 -0.47 7.61 -24.66
C MET A 98 -0.19 8.01 -23.21
N GLY A 99 0.33 9.20 -22.99
CA GLY A 99 0.79 9.66 -21.68
C GLY A 99 -0.28 9.63 -20.58
N TRP A 100 -1.54 9.96 -20.93
CA TRP A 100 -2.67 9.92 -20.00
C TRP A 100 -3.04 8.49 -19.58
N PHE A 101 -3.06 7.53 -20.54
CA PHE A 101 -3.35 6.13 -20.25
C PHE A 101 -2.31 5.53 -19.31
N LYS A 102 -1.03 5.79 -19.59
CA LYS A 102 0.08 5.36 -18.74
C LYS A 102 -0.06 5.93 -17.32
N ALA A 103 -0.36 7.23 -17.19
CA ALA A 103 -0.54 7.87 -15.90
C ALA A 103 -1.68 7.21 -15.12
N LEU A 104 -2.87 7.12 -15.73
CA LEU A 104 -4.07 6.53 -15.12
C LEU A 104 -3.81 5.09 -14.67
N TRP A 105 -3.26 4.25 -15.57
CA TRP A 105 -2.95 2.85 -15.23
C TRP A 105 -1.98 2.71 -14.05
N GLN A 106 -0.93 3.53 -14.05
CA GLN A 106 0.06 3.50 -12.97
C GLN A 106 -0.54 3.94 -11.63
N THR A 107 -1.41 4.94 -11.63
CA THR A 107 -2.11 5.39 -10.43
C THR A 107 -3.07 4.31 -9.93
N ILE A 108 -3.92 3.73 -10.79
CA ILE A 108 -4.85 2.66 -10.40
C ILE A 108 -4.10 1.46 -9.80
N VAL A 109 -3.00 1.03 -10.41
CA VAL A 109 -2.20 -0.08 -9.87
C VAL A 109 -1.56 0.29 -8.53
N THR A 110 -1.05 1.51 -8.38
CA THR A 110 -0.43 1.99 -7.15
C THR A 110 -1.44 2.04 -6.00
N ASP A 111 -2.61 2.64 -6.24
CA ASP A 111 -3.66 2.76 -5.25
C ASP A 111 -4.29 1.40 -4.92
N GLY A 112 -4.46 0.53 -5.92
CA GLY A 112 -4.90 -0.85 -5.70
C GLY A 112 -3.95 -1.64 -4.80
N LEU A 113 -2.64 -1.54 -5.03
CA LEU A 113 -1.64 -2.16 -4.15
C LEU A 113 -1.68 -1.58 -2.74
N PHE A 114 -1.84 -0.27 -2.60
CA PHE A 114 -2.00 0.36 -1.30
C PHE A 114 -3.25 -0.15 -0.57
N CYS A 115 -4.41 -0.16 -1.24
CA CYS A 115 -5.66 -0.70 -0.69
C CYS A 115 -5.52 -2.16 -0.24
N LEU A 116 -4.83 -3.00 -1.02
CA LEU A 116 -4.54 -4.37 -0.61
C LEU A 116 -3.73 -4.42 0.69
N THR A 117 -2.73 -3.58 0.86
CA THR A 117 -1.98 -3.56 2.13
C THR A 117 -2.82 -3.09 3.30
N LEU A 118 -3.76 -2.15 3.07
CA LEU A 118 -4.62 -1.60 4.12
C LEU A 118 -5.55 -2.64 4.76
N VAL A 119 -5.85 -3.77 4.12
CA VAL A 119 -6.66 -4.84 4.71
C VAL A 119 -6.02 -5.36 6.00
N PHE A 120 -4.70 -5.61 6.01
CA PHE A 120 -3.99 -6.00 7.23
C PHE A 120 -4.02 -4.89 8.29
N PHE A 121 -3.84 -3.65 7.87
CA PHE A 121 -3.86 -2.50 8.78
C PHE A 121 -5.25 -2.32 9.42
N ALA A 122 -6.30 -2.32 8.60
CA ALA A 122 -7.67 -2.21 9.06
C ALA A 122 -8.05 -3.39 9.97
N SER A 123 -7.63 -4.61 9.62
CA SER A 123 -7.88 -5.80 10.44
C SER A 123 -7.23 -5.72 11.82
N ALA A 124 -6.13 -4.98 11.96
CA ALA A 124 -5.52 -4.72 13.26
C ALA A 124 -6.35 -3.76 14.11
N ILE A 125 -6.93 -2.73 13.50
CA ILE A 125 -7.79 -1.74 14.17
C ILE A 125 -9.10 -2.39 14.63
N TYR A 126 -9.75 -3.15 13.74
CA TYR A 126 -11.09 -3.71 13.96
C TYR A 126 -11.08 -5.12 14.56
N ASN A 127 -9.92 -5.67 14.85
CA ASN A 127 -9.74 -7.03 15.36
C ASN A 127 -10.42 -8.12 14.49
N THR A 128 -10.42 -7.94 13.16
CA THR A 128 -10.98 -8.88 12.18
C THR A 128 -9.91 -9.79 11.61
N ASP A 129 -10.31 -10.90 10.96
CA ASP A 129 -9.38 -11.74 10.22
C ASP A 129 -9.11 -11.17 8.82
N PRO A 130 -7.86 -10.77 8.50
CA PRO A 130 -7.53 -10.23 7.18
C PRO A 130 -7.77 -11.23 6.05
N PHE A 131 -7.61 -12.53 6.31
CA PHE A 131 -7.82 -13.57 5.29
C PHE A 131 -9.29 -13.77 4.96
N ALA A 132 -10.19 -13.63 5.95
CA ALA A 132 -11.63 -13.61 5.71
C ALA A 132 -12.04 -12.42 4.84
N VAL A 133 -11.45 -11.23 5.07
CA VAL A 133 -11.70 -10.05 4.24
C VAL A 133 -11.23 -10.27 2.80
N TYR A 134 -10.03 -10.82 2.58
CA TYR A 134 -9.58 -11.16 1.23
C TYR A 134 -10.46 -12.23 0.58
N GLY A 135 -10.88 -13.24 1.34
CA GLY A 135 -11.79 -14.28 0.87
C GLY A 135 -13.13 -13.70 0.39
N SER A 136 -13.71 -12.77 1.13
CA SER A 136 -14.97 -12.11 0.77
C SER A 136 -14.84 -11.25 -0.50
N LEU A 137 -13.69 -10.59 -0.71
CA LEU A 137 -13.41 -9.84 -1.93
C LEU A 137 -13.37 -10.74 -3.18
N LEU A 138 -12.99 -12.00 -3.03
CA LEU A 138 -12.91 -12.97 -4.14
C LEU A 138 -14.24 -13.70 -4.39
N GLN A 139 -15.08 -13.87 -3.38
CA GLN A 139 -16.34 -14.62 -3.46
C GLN A 139 -17.55 -13.78 -3.88
N GLY A 140 -17.46 -12.45 -3.85
CA GLY A 140 -18.59 -11.53 -4.02
C GLY A 140 -18.95 -11.13 -5.45
N TRP A 141 -18.41 -11.79 -6.49
CA TRP A 141 -18.57 -11.35 -7.87
C TRP A 141 -19.73 -11.97 -8.64
N ASP A 142 -20.55 -12.82 -8.01
CA ASP A 142 -21.69 -13.50 -8.64
C ASP A 142 -22.89 -12.59 -8.95
N GLY A 143 -22.76 -11.31 -8.78
CA GLY A 143 -23.71 -10.28 -9.19
C GLY A 143 -23.36 -8.93 -8.57
N LEU A 144 -23.13 -7.93 -9.42
CA LEU A 144 -22.81 -6.54 -9.02
C LEU A 144 -23.82 -5.93 -8.03
N SER A 145 -25.06 -6.42 -7.97
CA SER A 145 -26.10 -5.98 -7.03
C SER A 145 -25.98 -6.61 -5.63
N GLY A 146 -25.43 -7.82 -5.53
CA GLY A 146 -25.20 -8.51 -4.25
C GLY A 146 -23.94 -8.04 -3.53
N SER A 147 -22.91 -7.64 -4.29
CA SER A 147 -21.61 -7.28 -3.72
C SER A 147 -21.65 -5.98 -2.91
N TRP A 148 -22.41 -4.98 -3.33
CA TRP A 148 -22.57 -3.73 -2.57
C TRP A 148 -23.32 -3.94 -1.25
N ALA A 149 -24.34 -4.79 -1.23
CA ALA A 149 -25.05 -5.14 -0.02
C ALA A 149 -24.14 -5.92 0.97
N GLN A 150 -23.29 -6.81 0.46
CA GLN A 150 -22.33 -7.54 1.29
C GLN A 150 -21.21 -6.64 1.82
N VAL A 151 -20.66 -5.76 1.01
CA VAL A 151 -19.64 -4.78 1.43
C VAL A 151 -20.24 -3.80 2.44
N SER A 152 -21.45 -3.30 2.23
CA SER A 152 -22.14 -2.44 3.20
C SER A 152 -22.42 -3.18 4.50
N ASN A 153 -22.90 -4.43 4.45
CA ASN A 153 -23.12 -5.24 5.63
C ASN A 153 -21.84 -5.57 6.39
N LEU A 154 -20.72 -5.84 5.68
CA LEU A 154 -19.41 -6.01 6.30
C LEU A 154 -18.93 -4.72 6.98
N ILE A 155 -19.13 -3.57 6.34
CA ILE A 155 -18.82 -2.26 6.91
C ILE A 155 -19.68 -2.00 8.14
N TYR A 156 -20.99 -2.26 8.09
CA TYR A 156 -21.90 -2.07 9.23
C TYR A 156 -21.67 -3.11 10.33
N SER A 157 -21.46 -4.38 10.02
CA SER A 157 -21.23 -5.44 11.02
C SER A 157 -19.87 -5.34 11.70
N SER A 158 -18.88 -4.70 11.08
CA SER A 158 -17.58 -4.42 11.69
C SER A 158 -17.61 -3.22 12.66
N GLY A 159 -18.79 -2.60 12.90
CA GLY A 159 -18.92 -1.42 13.77
C GLY A 159 -18.30 -0.16 13.18
N ILE A 160 -17.99 -0.17 11.90
CA ILE A 160 -17.51 1.00 11.18
C ILE A 160 -18.74 1.89 10.94
N ASP A 161 -18.86 2.95 11.76
CA ASP A 161 -19.80 4.02 11.48
C ASP A 161 -19.56 4.48 10.03
N GLY A 162 -20.63 4.55 9.21
CA GLY A 162 -20.55 4.81 7.76
C GLY A 162 -19.79 6.10 7.34
N ARG A 163 -19.25 6.81 8.32
CA ARG A 163 -18.35 7.96 8.16
C ARG A 163 -16.89 7.57 7.98
N LEU A 164 -16.49 6.33 8.27
CA LEU A 164 -15.09 5.92 8.27
C LEU A 164 -14.47 5.78 6.87
N PRO A 165 -15.15 5.30 5.82
CA PRO A 165 -14.62 5.38 4.45
C PRO A 165 -14.37 6.83 4.03
N VAL A 166 -15.21 7.75 4.46
CA VAL A 166 -15.04 9.19 4.21
C VAL A 166 -13.87 9.75 5.03
N VAL A 167 -13.70 9.32 6.28
CA VAL A 167 -12.57 9.74 7.13
C VAL A 167 -11.25 9.14 6.65
N LEU A 168 -11.23 7.89 6.16
CA LEU A 168 -10.01 7.30 5.57
C LEU A 168 -9.67 7.90 4.20
N LEU A 169 -10.67 8.33 3.42
CA LEU A 169 -10.47 9.00 2.13
C LEU A 169 -10.20 10.50 2.27
N PHE A 170 -10.82 11.16 3.26
CA PHE A 170 -10.79 12.62 3.41
C PHE A 170 -10.26 13.10 4.76
N GLY A 171 -10.19 12.26 5.78
CA GLY A 171 -9.79 12.62 7.15
C GLY A 171 -8.29 12.71 7.40
N CYS A 172 -7.49 12.75 6.36
CA CYS A 172 -6.05 13.01 6.42
C CYS A 172 -5.73 14.49 6.14
N PHE A 173 -6.62 15.41 6.57
CA PHE A 173 -6.36 16.84 6.57
C PHE A 173 -5.92 17.32 7.94
#